data_84633f1343d550d43c827a773fcfa455
#
_entry.id   84633f1343d550d43c827a773fcfa455
#
_cell.length_a   1.000
_cell.length_b   1.000
_cell.length_c   1.000
_cell.angle_alpha   90.00
_cell.angle_beta   90.00
_cell.angle_gamma   90.00
#
_symmetry.space_group_name_H-M   'P 1'
#
loop_
_entity.id
_entity.type
_entity.pdbx_description
1 polymer ?
#
loop_
_entity_poly.entity_id
_entity_poly.type
_entity_poly.pdbx_seq_one_letter_code
_entity_poly.pdbx_strand_id
1 'polypeptide(L)'
;EIGVRLVGSEMCIRDSCNMKRIYIVMLFAALATITYAQTDDKGYQEGAWVLKGVTGLNMSQTAMANWSAGGENSIAGNAYLNASLTHKKGNWLWVTNMVLDYGLSKTKSQGMRKSSDKIGLSTQLGYSTDNVWFYTLMGDLNTQFAKGYDYPDKEHQISNFFAPAYSNIALGMEWRPKSNYSLLLSPVSTKMTFVTDDYLSDLGAFGVDPGDHFKIEGGAFVKARAELPVMENVNLITTADFFTPYSKDFGNIDVNWDVLISMKINKVLSATINTTLKYDNDVKTFDDNGVKKGAKVQFKEVLGIGLAYNF
;
A
#
# COMPACT_ATOMS: atom_id res chain seq x y z
N GLU A 1 -0.15 -47.02 -43.21
CA GLU A 1 -1.20 -46.03 -42.86
C GLU A 1 -1.29 -45.88 -41.34
N ILE A 2 -0.77 -44.78 -40.82
CA ILE A 2 -0.81 -44.48 -39.38
C ILE A 2 -1.76 -43.26 -39.23
N GLY A 3 -2.94 -43.56 -38.75
CA GLY A 3 -3.94 -42.54 -38.43
C GLY A 3 -3.62 -41.80 -37.12
N VAL A 4 -3.29 -40.55 -37.21
CA VAL A 4 -3.13 -39.65 -36.05
C VAL A 4 -4.52 -39.15 -35.64
N ARG A 5 -4.99 -39.58 -34.49
CA ARG A 5 -6.23 -39.13 -33.86
C ARG A 5 -5.94 -37.88 -33.00
N LEU A 6 -6.30 -36.72 -33.49
CA LEU A 6 -6.33 -35.49 -32.70
C LEU A 6 -7.52 -35.56 -31.72
N VAL A 7 -7.21 -35.66 -30.42
CA VAL A 7 -8.20 -35.51 -29.35
C VAL A 7 -8.20 -34.01 -28.99
N GLY A 8 -9.23 -33.29 -29.43
CA GLY A 8 -9.50 -31.93 -28.97
C GLY A 8 -10.04 -31.95 -27.55
N SER A 9 -9.30 -31.42 -26.60
CA SER A 9 -9.82 -31.10 -25.28
C SER A 9 -10.48 -29.74 -25.33
N GLU A 10 -11.80 -29.73 -25.36
CA GLU A 10 -12.58 -28.52 -25.12
C GLU A 10 -12.40 -28.09 -23.66
N MET A 11 -11.66 -27.03 -23.46
CA MET A 11 -11.53 -26.38 -22.16
C MET A 11 -12.71 -25.44 -21.99
N CYS A 12 -13.76 -25.92 -21.32
CA CYS A 12 -14.90 -25.13 -20.90
C CYS A 12 -14.43 -24.08 -19.88
N ILE A 13 -14.20 -22.84 -20.35
CA ILE A 13 -13.97 -21.69 -19.45
C ILE A 13 -15.33 -21.23 -18.93
N ARG A 14 -15.66 -21.69 -17.73
CA ARG A 14 -16.83 -21.24 -16.98
C ARG A 14 -16.39 -20.19 -15.96
N ASP A 15 -16.12 -18.97 -16.42
CA ASP A 15 -15.79 -17.83 -15.56
C ASP A 15 -16.72 -16.64 -15.84
N SER A 16 -17.91 -16.69 -15.27
CA SER A 16 -18.83 -15.56 -15.29
C SER A 16 -18.80 -14.70 -14.00
N CYS A 17 -17.79 -14.86 -13.14
CA CYS A 17 -17.75 -14.17 -11.83
C CYS A 17 -16.70 -13.05 -11.68
N ASN A 18 -15.78 -12.88 -12.63
CA ASN A 18 -14.68 -11.90 -12.48
C ASN A 18 -14.85 -10.57 -13.23
N MET A 19 -15.83 -10.45 -14.13
CA MET A 19 -15.98 -9.21 -14.92
C MET A 19 -16.43 -7.99 -14.12
N LYS A 20 -17.18 -8.15 -13.04
CA LYS A 20 -17.65 -7.01 -12.23
C LYS A 20 -16.53 -6.28 -11.47
N ARG A 21 -15.40 -6.94 -11.19
CA ARG A 21 -14.26 -6.33 -10.49
C ARG A 21 -13.36 -5.50 -11.42
N ILE A 22 -13.33 -5.79 -12.72
CA ILE A 22 -12.53 -5.08 -13.72
C ILE A 22 -13.17 -3.73 -14.08
N TYR A 23 -14.50 -3.62 -14.05
CA TYR A 23 -15.21 -2.37 -14.36
C TYR A 23 -14.96 -1.25 -13.34
N ILE A 24 -14.63 -1.56 -12.09
CA ILE A 24 -14.32 -0.55 -11.05
C ILE A 24 -12.99 0.15 -11.35
N VAL A 25 -11.99 -0.56 -11.87
CA VAL A 25 -10.69 0.02 -12.24
C VAL A 25 -10.80 0.88 -13.50
N MET A 26 -11.66 0.51 -14.46
CA MET A 26 -11.89 1.30 -15.68
C MET A 26 -12.72 2.56 -15.43
N LEU A 27 -13.58 2.57 -14.41
CA LEU A 27 -14.42 3.74 -14.10
C LEU A 27 -13.59 4.93 -13.56
N PHE A 28 -12.46 4.68 -12.91
CA PHE A 28 -11.56 5.74 -12.44
C PHE A 28 -10.69 6.36 -13.55
N ALA A 29 -10.48 5.68 -14.66
CA ALA A 29 -9.70 6.19 -15.80
C ALA A 29 -10.48 7.20 -16.68
N ALA A 30 -11.80 7.27 -16.56
CA ALA A 30 -12.65 8.09 -17.42
C ALA A 30 -12.91 9.51 -16.89
N LEU A 31 -12.41 9.89 -15.72
CA LEU A 31 -12.70 11.19 -15.06
C LEU A 31 -11.59 12.24 -15.20
N ALA A 32 -10.58 12.02 -16.03
CA ALA A 32 -9.53 13.01 -16.26
C ALA A 32 -9.94 14.05 -17.31
N THR A 33 -10.84 14.95 -16.95
CA THR A 33 -10.97 16.23 -17.66
C THR A 33 -9.84 17.14 -17.18
N ILE A 34 -8.80 17.29 -17.99
CA ILE A 34 -7.69 18.21 -17.74
C ILE A 34 -8.23 19.62 -17.93
N THR A 35 -8.61 20.28 -16.84
CA THR A 35 -8.80 21.72 -16.81
C THR A 35 -7.46 22.37 -16.52
N TYR A 36 -6.94 23.16 -17.46
CA TYR A 36 -5.81 24.06 -17.22
C TYR A 36 -6.26 25.16 -16.26
N ALA A 37 -6.13 24.95 -14.95
CA ALA A 37 -6.32 25.96 -13.94
C ALA A 37 -4.97 26.60 -13.60
N GLN A 38 -4.99 27.87 -13.27
CA GLN A 38 -3.81 28.62 -12.82
C GLN A 38 -3.36 28.03 -11.47
N THR A 39 -2.09 27.62 -11.36
CA THR A 39 -1.50 27.15 -10.10
C THR A 39 -1.15 28.34 -9.22
N ASP A 40 -1.43 28.23 -7.91
CA ASP A 40 -0.95 29.19 -6.93
C ASP A 40 0.57 29.08 -6.71
N ASP A 41 1.16 30.05 -6.00
CA ASP A 41 2.61 30.09 -5.70
C ASP A 41 3.12 28.84 -4.95
N LYS A 42 2.22 28.02 -4.40
CA LYS A 42 2.52 26.79 -3.66
C LYS A 42 2.27 25.51 -4.46
N GLY A 43 1.84 25.65 -5.73
CA GLY A 43 1.64 24.55 -6.67
C GLY A 43 0.25 23.90 -6.59
N TYR A 44 -0.74 24.56 -5.98
CA TYR A 44 -2.14 24.13 -6.01
C TYR A 44 -2.91 24.79 -7.15
N GLN A 45 -3.90 24.10 -7.68
CA GLN A 45 -4.84 24.64 -8.66
C GLN A 45 -6.14 25.02 -7.94
N GLU A 46 -6.46 26.31 -7.92
CA GLU A 46 -7.64 26.82 -7.22
C GLU A 46 -8.93 26.37 -7.90
N GLY A 47 -9.85 25.80 -7.12
CA GLY A 47 -11.18 25.40 -7.56
C GLY A 47 -11.24 24.12 -8.43
N ALA A 48 -10.11 23.55 -8.79
CA ALA A 48 -10.05 22.33 -9.61
C ALA A 48 -9.79 21.07 -8.77
N TRP A 49 -10.29 19.95 -9.24
CA TRP A 49 -9.86 18.62 -8.79
C TRP A 49 -8.65 18.20 -9.60
N VAL A 50 -7.53 18.00 -8.95
CA VAL A 50 -6.27 17.58 -9.57
C VAL A 50 -5.98 16.13 -9.19
N LEU A 51 -6.03 15.24 -10.19
CA LEU A 51 -5.64 13.84 -10.05
C LEU A 51 -4.21 13.70 -10.60
N LYS A 52 -3.31 13.16 -9.78
CA LYS A 52 -1.96 12.80 -10.16
C LYS A 52 -1.67 11.38 -9.71
N GLY A 53 -0.83 10.67 -10.44
CA GLY A 53 -0.47 9.35 -9.99
C GLY A 53 0.43 8.60 -10.93
N VAL A 54 0.77 7.38 -10.50
CA VAL A 54 1.50 6.40 -11.28
C VAL A 54 0.86 5.04 -11.10
N THR A 55 0.65 4.34 -12.20
CA THR A 55 0.25 2.93 -12.20
C THR A 55 1.19 2.13 -13.07
N GLY A 56 1.37 0.86 -12.77
CA GLY A 56 2.27 0.04 -13.56
C GLY A 56 2.18 -1.45 -13.27
N LEU A 57 2.89 -2.19 -14.11
CA LEU A 57 3.09 -3.64 -14.02
C LEU A 57 4.58 -3.90 -14.03
N ASN A 58 5.12 -4.48 -12.98
CA ASN A 58 6.49 -4.96 -12.92
C ASN A 58 6.54 -6.46 -13.13
N MET A 59 7.62 -6.95 -13.71
CA MET A 59 7.88 -8.36 -13.94
C MET A 59 9.35 -8.66 -13.70
N SER A 60 9.62 -9.83 -13.14
CA SER A 60 10.96 -10.38 -12.94
C SER A 60 10.94 -11.87 -13.27
N GLN A 61 11.97 -12.36 -13.96
CA GLN A 61 12.08 -13.77 -14.33
C GLN A 61 13.53 -14.22 -14.18
N THR A 62 13.69 -15.42 -13.60
CA THR A 62 14.92 -16.20 -13.63
C THR A 62 14.66 -17.49 -14.39
N ALA A 63 15.39 -17.72 -15.50
CA ALA A 63 15.26 -18.94 -16.29
C ALA A 63 16.63 -19.62 -16.42
N MET A 64 16.69 -20.88 -16.10
CA MET A 64 17.91 -21.70 -16.11
C MET A 64 17.66 -22.97 -16.92
N ALA A 65 18.61 -23.31 -17.79
CA ALA A 65 18.64 -24.56 -18.53
C ALA A 65 20.04 -25.16 -18.41
N ASN A 66 20.15 -26.41 -17.97
CA ASN A 66 21.41 -27.12 -17.77
C ASN A 66 22.44 -26.38 -16.89
N TRP A 67 21.94 -25.60 -15.91
CA TRP A 67 22.75 -24.80 -15.01
C TRP A 67 23.25 -25.65 -13.85
N SER A 68 24.58 -25.82 -13.72
CA SER A 68 25.22 -26.73 -12.75
C SER A 68 25.52 -26.10 -11.39
N ALA A 69 25.48 -24.76 -11.28
CA ALA A 69 25.85 -24.06 -10.04
C ALA A 69 24.69 -23.91 -9.04
N GLY A 70 23.55 -24.61 -9.25
CA GLY A 70 22.38 -24.52 -8.36
C GLY A 70 21.44 -23.36 -8.70
N GLY A 71 20.32 -23.29 -8.00
CA GLY A 71 19.26 -22.32 -8.22
C GLY A 71 18.01 -22.95 -8.85
N GLU A 72 16.94 -22.15 -8.96
CA GLU A 72 15.68 -22.60 -9.59
C GLU A 72 15.06 -21.51 -10.47
N ASN A 73 14.22 -21.95 -11.40
CA ASN A 73 13.44 -21.04 -12.24
C ASN A 73 12.40 -20.32 -11.38
N SER A 74 12.28 -19.02 -11.57
CA SER A 74 11.29 -18.20 -10.91
C SER A 74 10.65 -17.18 -11.86
N ILE A 75 9.42 -16.81 -11.56
CA ILE A 75 8.72 -15.70 -12.18
C ILE A 75 7.99 -14.94 -11.07
N ALA A 76 8.08 -13.61 -11.10
CA ALA A 76 7.36 -12.74 -10.20
C ALA A 76 6.82 -11.54 -10.96
N GLY A 77 5.71 -10.99 -10.49
CA GLY A 77 5.16 -9.77 -11.02
C GLY A 77 4.26 -9.10 -10.00
N ASN A 78 4.15 -7.77 -10.10
CA ASN A 78 3.20 -6.99 -9.32
C ASN A 78 2.55 -5.90 -10.17
N ALA A 79 1.27 -5.62 -9.87
CA ALA A 79 0.55 -4.46 -10.33
C ALA A 79 0.46 -3.44 -9.20
N TYR A 80 0.67 -2.17 -9.49
CA TYR A 80 0.60 -1.11 -8.50
C TYR A 80 -0.11 0.13 -9.01
N LEU A 81 -0.70 0.88 -8.07
CA LEU A 81 -1.30 2.20 -8.28
C LEU A 81 -0.94 3.08 -7.09
N ASN A 82 -0.38 4.26 -7.37
CA ASN A 82 -0.27 5.35 -6.42
C ASN A 82 -0.98 6.56 -7.03
N ALA A 83 -2.02 7.05 -6.39
CA ALA A 83 -2.82 8.16 -6.86
C ALA A 83 -3.04 9.19 -5.75
N SER A 84 -3.07 10.45 -6.12
CA SER A 84 -3.38 11.58 -5.23
C SER A 84 -4.41 12.47 -5.91
N LEU A 85 -5.54 12.67 -5.25
CA LEU A 85 -6.60 13.57 -5.67
C LEU A 85 -6.60 14.78 -4.73
N THR A 86 -6.42 15.98 -5.29
CA THR A 86 -6.32 17.23 -4.53
C THR A 86 -7.37 18.21 -5.00
N HIS A 87 -8.04 18.85 -4.06
CA HIS A 87 -8.95 19.97 -4.31
C HIS A 87 -8.66 21.13 -3.36
N LYS A 88 -8.35 22.30 -3.91
CA LYS A 88 -8.10 23.53 -3.16
C LYS A 88 -9.18 24.52 -3.52
N LYS A 89 -9.85 25.09 -2.50
CA LYS A 89 -10.85 26.14 -2.68
C LYS A 89 -10.82 27.12 -1.52
N GLY A 90 -10.38 28.35 -1.78
CA GLY A 90 -10.19 29.35 -0.74
C GLY A 90 -9.27 28.84 0.36
N ASN A 91 -9.74 28.83 1.58
CA ASN A 91 -9.00 28.37 2.75
C ASN A 91 -9.04 26.84 2.96
N TRP A 92 -9.81 26.12 2.15
CA TRP A 92 -9.98 24.66 2.26
C TRP A 92 -9.07 23.91 1.32
N LEU A 93 -8.47 22.87 1.83
CA LEU A 93 -7.65 21.92 1.08
C LEU A 93 -8.14 20.50 1.38
N TRP A 94 -8.51 19.76 0.35
CA TRP A 94 -8.84 18.35 0.46
C TRP A 94 -7.83 17.53 -0.34
N VAL A 95 -7.18 16.57 0.31
CA VAL A 95 -6.21 15.66 -0.32
C VAL A 95 -6.60 14.23 0.00
N THR A 96 -6.74 13.39 -1.02
CA THR A 96 -6.95 11.95 -0.87
C THR A 96 -5.85 11.21 -1.58
N ASN A 97 -5.19 10.29 -0.91
CA ASN A 97 -4.15 9.43 -1.48
C ASN A 97 -4.62 7.97 -1.46
N MET A 98 -4.35 7.25 -2.55
CA MET A 98 -4.64 5.83 -2.70
C MET A 98 -3.37 5.10 -3.11
N VAL A 99 -3.10 3.97 -2.45
CA VAL A 99 -2.01 3.07 -2.77
C VAL A 99 -2.58 1.66 -2.90
N LEU A 100 -2.40 1.05 -4.06
CA LEU A 100 -2.74 -0.35 -4.30
C LEU A 100 -1.47 -1.06 -4.78
N ASP A 101 -1.19 -2.23 -4.24
CA ASP A 101 -0.09 -3.08 -4.70
C ASP A 101 -0.49 -4.54 -4.52
N TYR A 102 -0.44 -5.31 -5.60
CA TYR A 102 -0.70 -6.74 -5.56
C TYR A 102 0.32 -7.48 -6.40
N GLY A 103 1.04 -8.42 -5.78
CA GLY A 103 2.11 -9.16 -6.42
C GLY A 103 2.03 -10.65 -6.13
N LEU A 104 2.47 -11.41 -7.12
CA LEU A 104 2.59 -12.87 -7.06
C LEU A 104 3.99 -13.28 -7.48
N SER A 105 4.48 -14.34 -6.87
CA SER A 105 5.73 -15.01 -7.29
C SER A 105 5.50 -16.52 -7.38
N LYS A 106 6.22 -17.15 -8.29
CA LYS A 106 6.18 -18.61 -8.49
C LYS A 106 7.58 -19.15 -8.64
N THR A 107 7.90 -20.16 -7.86
CA THR A 107 9.10 -20.99 -8.01
C THR A 107 8.71 -22.44 -8.19
N LYS A 108 9.65 -23.27 -8.66
CA LYS A 108 9.39 -24.71 -8.87
C LYS A 108 9.17 -25.43 -7.53
N SER A 109 9.97 -25.09 -6.51
CA SER A 109 9.94 -25.73 -5.20
C SER A 109 8.73 -25.32 -4.34
N GLN A 110 8.30 -24.04 -4.42
CA GLN A 110 7.29 -23.48 -3.50
C GLN A 110 5.95 -23.18 -4.17
N GLY A 111 5.88 -23.27 -5.51
CA GLY A 111 4.66 -22.97 -6.26
C GLY A 111 4.32 -21.47 -6.27
N MET A 112 3.04 -21.15 -6.46
CA MET A 112 2.53 -19.77 -6.49
C MET A 112 2.32 -19.27 -5.07
N ARG A 113 2.80 -18.03 -4.79
CA ARG A 113 2.61 -17.36 -3.50
C ARG A 113 2.48 -15.84 -3.68
N LYS A 114 1.84 -15.22 -2.73
CA LYS A 114 1.70 -13.78 -2.64
C LYS A 114 3.05 -13.15 -2.25
N SER A 115 3.52 -12.17 -3.01
CA SER A 115 4.77 -11.44 -2.76
C SER A 115 4.52 -9.99 -2.30
N SER A 116 3.40 -9.40 -2.71
CA SER A 116 2.96 -8.07 -2.28
C SER A 116 1.45 -8.03 -2.17
N ASP A 117 0.93 -7.28 -1.19
CA ASP A 117 -0.50 -7.13 -1.01
C ASP A 117 -0.76 -5.90 -0.11
N LYS A 118 -1.32 -4.84 -0.69
CA LYS A 118 -1.59 -3.60 0.04
C LYS A 118 -2.77 -2.85 -0.58
N ILE A 119 -3.67 -2.42 0.28
CA ILE A 119 -4.68 -1.40 0.02
C ILE A 119 -4.44 -0.31 1.04
N GLY A 120 -4.11 0.89 0.59
CA GLY A 120 -3.96 2.07 1.43
C GLY A 120 -4.84 3.20 0.89
N LEU A 121 -5.61 3.81 1.76
CA LEU A 121 -6.42 4.99 1.47
C LEU A 121 -6.21 5.98 2.60
N SER A 122 -5.92 7.24 2.29
CA SER A 122 -5.91 8.30 3.28
C SER A 122 -6.56 9.55 2.72
N THR A 123 -7.36 10.23 3.54
CA THR A 123 -8.02 11.48 3.18
C THR A 123 -7.77 12.53 4.26
N GLN A 124 -7.53 13.75 3.85
CA GLN A 124 -7.23 14.89 4.71
C GLN A 124 -8.05 16.08 4.28
N LEU A 125 -8.75 16.69 5.23
CA LEU A 125 -9.47 17.95 5.03
C LEU A 125 -8.85 19.00 5.93
N GLY A 126 -8.20 19.99 5.33
CA GLY A 126 -7.51 21.07 6.01
C GLY A 126 -8.18 22.42 5.81
N TYR A 127 -8.17 23.28 6.85
CA TYR A 127 -8.55 24.67 6.80
C TYR A 127 -7.38 25.56 7.20
N SER A 128 -7.06 26.56 6.40
CA SER A 128 -5.93 27.45 6.65
C SER A 128 -6.27 28.90 6.31
N THR A 129 -5.63 29.84 7.01
CA THR A 129 -5.73 31.28 6.71
C THR A 129 -4.47 31.80 6.00
N ASP A 130 -3.34 31.12 6.09
CA ASP A 130 -2.04 31.48 5.50
C ASP A 130 -1.57 30.54 4.38
N ASN A 131 -2.32 29.47 4.13
CA ASN A 131 -2.00 28.42 3.15
C ASN A 131 -0.65 27.72 3.40
N VAL A 132 -0.14 27.75 4.62
CA VAL A 132 1.06 27.02 5.07
C VAL A 132 0.72 26.06 6.20
N TRP A 133 -0.02 26.56 7.20
CA TRP A 133 -0.49 25.80 8.34
C TRP A 133 -1.99 25.55 8.21
N PHE A 134 -2.38 24.30 8.33
CA PHE A 134 -3.75 23.84 8.21
C PHE A 134 -4.21 23.16 9.50
N TYR A 135 -5.40 23.51 9.98
CA TYR A 135 -6.14 22.68 10.91
C TYR A 135 -6.70 21.49 10.11
N THR A 136 -6.22 20.30 10.38
CA THR A 136 -6.47 19.15 9.51
C THR A 136 -7.17 18.03 10.29
N LEU A 137 -8.28 17.54 9.71
CA LEU A 137 -8.89 16.26 10.04
C LEU A 137 -8.40 15.25 9.00
N MET A 138 -7.82 14.15 9.46
CA MET A 138 -7.31 13.06 8.63
C MET A 138 -7.99 11.74 9.00
N GLY A 139 -8.30 10.93 7.99
CA GLY A 139 -8.66 9.54 8.13
C GLY A 139 -7.85 8.68 7.18
N ASP A 140 -7.41 7.50 7.63
CA ASP A 140 -6.77 6.52 6.76
C ASP A 140 -7.31 5.11 6.98
N LEU A 141 -7.05 4.25 6.02
CA LEU A 141 -7.34 2.82 6.07
C LEU A 141 -6.24 2.06 5.33
N ASN A 142 -5.64 1.09 5.99
CA ASN A 142 -4.63 0.21 5.42
C ASN A 142 -5.04 -1.25 5.64
N THR A 143 -5.14 -2.02 4.56
CA THR A 143 -5.47 -3.45 4.60
C THR A 143 -4.86 -4.17 3.40
N GLN A 144 -5.33 -5.35 3.07
CA GLN A 144 -4.85 -6.22 2.01
C GLN A 144 -6.01 -6.88 1.25
N PHE A 145 -5.73 -7.41 0.05
CA PHE A 145 -6.74 -8.01 -0.84
C PHE A 145 -7.05 -9.47 -0.52
N ALA A 146 -6.05 -10.25 -0.09
CA ALA A 146 -6.14 -11.71 -0.09
C ALA A 146 -5.47 -12.34 1.12
N LYS A 147 -5.79 -13.62 1.34
CA LYS A 147 -5.15 -14.44 2.37
C LYS A 147 -3.63 -14.49 2.20
N GLY A 148 -2.92 -14.40 3.30
CA GLY A 148 -1.50 -14.63 3.41
C GLY A 148 -1.21 -15.89 4.21
N TYR A 149 -0.09 -16.56 3.90
CA TYR A 149 0.35 -17.79 4.54
C TYR A 149 1.82 -17.71 4.88
N ASP A 150 2.25 -18.41 5.93
CA ASP A 150 3.67 -18.55 6.30
C ASP A 150 4.25 -19.78 5.58
N TYR A 151 4.62 -19.55 4.32
CA TYR A 151 5.08 -20.64 3.45
C TYR A 151 6.32 -21.37 4.01
N PRO A 152 6.38 -22.73 3.94
CA PRO A 152 5.60 -23.58 3.02
C PRO A 152 4.22 -24.00 3.52
N ASP A 153 3.81 -23.63 4.75
CA ASP A 153 2.47 -23.87 5.25
C ASP A 153 1.42 -23.13 4.40
N LYS A 154 0.37 -23.83 4.00
CA LYS A 154 -0.77 -23.32 3.23
C LYS A 154 -2.11 -23.59 3.90
N GLU A 155 -2.10 -24.21 5.07
CA GLU A 155 -3.28 -24.56 5.83
C GLU A 155 -3.61 -23.45 6.84
N HIS A 156 -2.58 -22.87 7.48
CA HIS A 156 -2.75 -21.83 8.47
C HIS A 156 -2.51 -20.45 7.87
N GLN A 157 -3.55 -19.68 7.73
CA GLN A 157 -3.45 -18.30 7.25
C GLN A 157 -2.90 -17.39 8.34
N ILE A 158 -2.01 -16.46 7.95
CA ILE A 158 -1.44 -15.44 8.84
C ILE A 158 -2.07 -14.07 8.59
N SER A 159 -2.87 -13.91 7.54
CA SER A 159 -3.59 -12.69 7.23
C SER A 159 -4.71 -12.94 6.21
N ASN A 160 -5.73 -12.05 6.18
CA ASN A 160 -6.85 -12.12 5.24
C ASN A 160 -7.31 -10.69 4.89
N PHE A 161 -8.29 -10.56 3.98
CA PHE A 161 -8.96 -9.29 3.72
C PHE A 161 -9.56 -8.73 5.02
N PHE A 162 -9.27 -7.47 5.35
CA PHE A 162 -9.63 -6.84 6.63
C PHE A 162 -9.19 -7.63 7.89
N ALA A 163 -8.16 -8.44 7.78
CA ALA A 163 -7.55 -9.15 8.89
C ALA A 163 -6.01 -9.24 8.69
N PRO A 164 -5.27 -8.14 9.07
CA PRO A 164 -5.75 -6.93 9.71
C PRO A 164 -6.25 -5.84 8.73
N ALA A 165 -7.11 -4.94 9.23
CA ALA A 165 -7.24 -3.60 8.69
C ALA A 165 -6.91 -2.59 9.79
N TYR A 166 -6.05 -1.64 9.48
CA TYR A 166 -5.67 -0.54 10.37
C TYR A 166 -6.28 0.75 9.86
N SER A 167 -6.90 1.51 10.74
CA SER A 167 -7.46 2.82 10.43
C SER A 167 -7.07 3.82 11.52
N ASN A 168 -6.66 5.03 11.11
CA ASN A 168 -6.42 6.13 12.02
C ASN A 168 -7.39 7.25 11.71
N ILE A 169 -7.89 7.94 12.76
CA ILE A 169 -8.53 9.23 12.65
C ILE A 169 -7.70 10.19 13.49
N ALA A 170 -7.29 11.31 12.91
CA ALA A 170 -6.38 12.26 13.55
C ALA A 170 -6.84 13.68 13.32
N LEU A 171 -6.87 14.48 14.39
CA LEU A 171 -7.15 15.92 14.36
C LEU A 171 -5.93 16.66 14.85
N GLY A 172 -5.39 17.56 14.03
CA GLY A 172 -4.15 18.26 14.36
C GLY A 172 -3.83 19.44 13.46
N MET A 173 -2.57 19.84 13.51
CA MET A 173 -2.02 20.89 12.65
C MET A 173 -1.11 20.27 11.60
N GLU A 174 -1.29 20.68 10.37
CA GLU A 174 -0.49 20.22 9.25
C GLU A 174 0.28 21.37 8.61
N TRP A 175 1.58 21.19 8.52
CA TRP A 175 2.48 22.12 7.83
C TRP A 175 2.66 21.67 6.37
N ARG A 176 2.29 22.55 5.44
CA ARG A 176 2.39 22.35 3.99
C ARG A 176 3.01 23.58 3.32
N PRO A 177 4.33 23.69 3.30
CA PRO A 177 4.99 24.83 2.67
C PRO A 177 4.80 24.85 1.15
N LYS A 178 4.62 23.67 0.55
CA LYS A 178 4.33 23.45 -0.87
C LYS A 178 3.42 22.22 -1.04
N SER A 179 2.84 22.04 -2.23
CA SER A 179 1.94 20.94 -2.54
C SER A 179 2.58 19.52 -2.43
N ASN A 180 3.90 19.46 -2.53
CA ASN A 180 4.68 18.21 -2.50
C ASN A 180 5.27 17.83 -1.12
N TYR A 181 4.97 18.63 -0.06
CA TYR A 181 5.38 18.33 1.31
C TYR A 181 4.19 18.44 2.25
N SER A 182 4.12 17.54 3.21
CA SER A 182 3.20 17.67 4.34
C SER A 182 3.78 17.04 5.61
N LEU A 183 3.53 17.70 6.74
CA LEU A 183 3.83 17.19 8.07
C LEU A 183 2.63 17.46 8.98
N LEU A 184 1.84 16.44 9.27
CA LEU A 184 0.73 16.47 10.21
C LEU A 184 1.22 16.12 11.59
N LEU A 185 0.93 16.97 12.55
CA LEU A 185 1.15 16.76 13.98
C LEU A 185 -0.21 16.69 14.67
N SER A 186 -0.59 15.54 15.16
CA SER A 186 -1.89 15.32 15.79
C SER A 186 -1.75 14.82 17.21
N PRO A 187 -2.02 15.68 18.21
CA PRO A 187 -2.09 15.23 19.60
C PRO A 187 -3.39 14.47 19.92
N VAL A 188 -4.38 14.51 19.04
CA VAL A 188 -5.66 13.82 19.22
C VAL A 188 -5.87 12.88 18.04
N SER A 189 -5.61 11.60 18.26
CA SER A 189 -5.80 10.57 17.24
C SER A 189 -6.31 9.28 17.86
N THR A 190 -6.88 8.44 17.00
CA THR A 190 -7.26 7.06 17.34
C THR A 190 -6.67 6.12 16.31
N LYS A 191 -6.06 5.02 16.78
CA LYS A 191 -5.69 3.85 15.96
C LYS A 191 -6.74 2.78 16.20
N MET A 192 -7.33 2.28 15.13
CA MET A 192 -8.32 1.21 15.13
C MET A 192 -7.75 0.02 14.38
N THR A 193 -7.78 -1.14 15.00
CA THR A 193 -7.37 -2.41 14.42
C THR A 193 -8.58 -3.31 14.24
N PHE A 194 -8.81 -3.79 13.03
CA PHE A 194 -9.90 -4.72 12.71
C PHE A 194 -9.31 -6.07 12.29
N VAL A 195 -9.84 -7.15 12.84
CA VAL A 195 -9.49 -8.54 12.51
C VAL A 195 -10.79 -9.29 12.25
N THR A 196 -11.28 -9.23 11.00
CA THR A 196 -12.59 -9.80 10.65
C THR A 196 -12.59 -11.30 10.45
N ASP A 197 -11.43 -11.95 10.51
CA ASP A 197 -11.28 -13.39 10.37
C ASP A 197 -11.29 -14.05 11.74
N ASP A 198 -12.23 -14.98 11.97
CA ASP A 198 -12.46 -15.64 13.27
C ASP A 198 -11.21 -16.39 13.75
N TYR A 199 -10.52 -17.11 12.86
CA TYR A 199 -9.32 -17.87 13.22
C TYR A 199 -8.19 -16.94 13.71
N LEU A 200 -7.96 -15.81 13.04
CA LEU A 200 -6.96 -14.86 13.45
C LEU A 200 -7.36 -14.09 14.71
N SER A 201 -8.64 -13.82 14.90
CA SER A 201 -9.19 -13.23 16.11
C SER A 201 -9.00 -14.14 17.31
N ASP A 202 -9.35 -15.43 17.20
CA ASP A 202 -9.18 -16.42 18.27
C ASP A 202 -7.72 -16.58 18.71
N LEU A 203 -6.77 -16.36 17.79
CA LEU A 203 -5.34 -16.34 18.08
C LEU A 203 -4.85 -15.05 18.76
N GLY A 204 -5.71 -14.02 18.90
CA GLY A 204 -5.29 -12.69 19.33
C GLY A 204 -4.28 -12.04 18.41
N ALA A 205 -4.39 -12.30 17.09
CA ALA A 205 -3.47 -11.74 16.09
C ALA A 205 -3.62 -10.21 16.01
N PHE A 206 -2.52 -9.53 15.64
CA PHE A 206 -2.47 -8.07 15.42
C PHE A 206 -2.81 -7.22 16.65
N GLY A 207 -2.74 -7.81 17.87
CA GLY A 207 -2.91 -7.10 19.13
C GLY A 207 -4.35 -6.94 19.60
N VAL A 208 -5.34 -7.61 18.96
CA VAL A 208 -6.69 -7.75 19.54
C VAL A 208 -6.66 -8.80 20.65
N ASP A 209 -7.59 -8.74 21.58
CA ASP A 209 -7.77 -9.81 22.57
C ASP A 209 -8.36 -11.06 21.88
N PRO A 210 -7.99 -12.29 22.33
CA PRO A 210 -8.50 -13.51 21.72
C PRO A 210 -10.03 -13.56 21.67
N GLY A 211 -10.57 -13.73 20.47
CA GLY A 211 -12.01 -13.69 20.18
C GLY A 211 -12.57 -12.32 19.87
N ASP A 212 -11.78 -11.25 20.02
CA ASP A 212 -12.19 -9.89 19.66
C ASP A 212 -11.80 -9.57 18.21
N HIS A 213 -12.68 -8.86 17.51
CA HIS A 213 -12.48 -8.44 16.12
C HIS A 213 -12.05 -6.98 15.98
N PHE A 214 -11.96 -6.25 17.09
CA PHE A 214 -11.73 -4.81 17.06
C PHE A 214 -10.94 -4.35 18.28
N LYS A 215 -9.96 -3.46 18.05
CA LYS A 215 -9.24 -2.75 19.10
C LYS A 215 -9.18 -1.27 18.75
N ILE A 216 -9.31 -0.40 19.73
CA ILE A 216 -9.18 1.05 19.58
C ILE A 216 -8.20 1.61 20.60
N GLU A 217 -7.34 2.50 20.16
CA GLU A 217 -6.33 3.14 20.99
C GLU A 217 -6.30 4.63 20.70
N GLY A 218 -6.41 5.45 21.76
CA GLY A 218 -6.21 6.89 21.68
C GLY A 218 -4.74 7.25 21.84
N GLY A 219 -4.22 8.17 21.03
CA GLY A 219 -2.81 8.50 21.08
C GLY A 219 -2.42 9.78 20.32
N ALA A 220 -1.12 10.00 20.22
CA ALA A 220 -0.55 11.02 19.34
C ALA A 220 -0.12 10.38 18.01
N PHE A 221 -0.31 11.12 16.93
CA PHE A 221 0.01 10.69 15.58
C PHE A 221 0.79 11.76 14.83
N VAL A 222 1.82 11.33 14.11
CA VAL A 222 2.59 12.17 13.20
C VAL A 222 2.64 11.51 11.83
N LYS A 223 2.31 12.27 10.78
CA LYS A 223 2.42 11.80 9.41
C LYS A 223 3.24 12.78 8.59
N ALA A 224 4.32 12.29 7.99
CA ALA A 224 5.15 13.04 7.07
C ALA A 224 5.03 12.46 5.66
N ARG A 225 4.87 13.32 4.64
CA ARG A 225 4.89 12.92 3.23
C ARG A 225 5.72 13.91 2.43
N ALA A 226 6.52 13.39 1.53
CA ALA A 226 7.22 14.17 0.53
C ALA A 226 7.16 13.49 -0.84
N GLU A 227 7.02 14.32 -1.90
CA GLU A 227 7.09 13.89 -3.29
C GLU A 227 8.11 14.77 -4.01
N LEU A 228 9.23 14.16 -4.40
CA LEU A 228 10.44 14.87 -4.82
C LEU A 228 10.91 14.40 -6.19
N PRO A 229 11.05 15.29 -7.17
CA PRO A 229 11.90 15.01 -8.32
C PRO A 229 13.37 15.06 -7.86
N VAL A 230 13.99 13.88 -7.68
CA VAL A 230 15.37 13.77 -7.17
C VAL A 230 16.38 14.13 -8.26
N MET A 231 16.10 13.70 -9.48
CA MET A 231 16.85 14.02 -10.71
C MET A 231 15.94 13.86 -11.92
N GLU A 232 16.45 14.18 -13.10
CA GLU A 232 15.72 13.97 -14.34
C GLU A 232 15.24 12.52 -14.45
N ASN A 233 13.93 12.35 -14.70
CA ASN A 233 13.27 11.05 -14.79
C ASN A 233 13.25 10.19 -13.50
N VAL A 234 13.62 10.73 -12.34
CA VAL A 234 13.59 10.01 -11.06
C VAL A 234 12.73 10.78 -10.05
N ASN A 235 11.63 10.18 -9.64
CA ASN A 235 10.75 10.70 -8.60
C ASN A 235 10.79 9.81 -7.35
N LEU A 236 10.86 10.46 -6.20
CA LEU A 236 10.76 9.84 -4.89
C LEU A 236 9.42 10.25 -4.26
N ILE A 237 8.65 9.28 -3.79
CA ILE A 237 7.50 9.48 -2.91
C ILE A 237 7.81 8.77 -1.61
N THR A 238 7.78 9.50 -0.49
CA THR A 238 7.96 8.90 0.84
C THR A 238 6.83 9.31 1.76
N THR A 239 6.36 8.37 2.58
CA THR A 239 5.35 8.59 3.61
C THR A 239 5.78 7.85 4.87
N ALA A 240 5.87 8.57 5.98
CA ALA A 240 6.20 8.01 7.28
C ALA A 240 5.10 8.37 8.28
N ASP A 241 4.56 7.35 8.94
CA ASP A 241 3.53 7.45 9.97
C ASP A 241 4.11 6.97 11.29
N PHE A 242 3.86 7.73 12.36
CA PHE A 242 4.27 7.42 13.73
C PHE A 242 3.05 7.55 14.64
N PHE A 243 2.80 6.53 15.45
CA PHE A 243 1.74 6.54 16.45
C PHE A 243 2.28 6.13 17.82
N THR A 244 1.84 6.80 18.88
CA THR A 244 2.10 6.38 20.27
C THR A 244 0.81 6.46 21.06
N PRO A 245 0.38 5.35 21.72
CA PRO A 245 -0.82 5.34 22.53
C PRO A 245 -0.62 6.14 23.82
N TYR A 246 -1.68 6.76 24.33
CA TYR A 246 -1.67 7.45 25.62
C TYR A 246 -1.91 6.50 26.81
N SER A 247 -2.29 5.26 26.52
CA SER A 247 -2.55 4.24 27.53
C SER A 247 -1.27 3.49 27.94
N LYS A 248 -1.37 2.21 28.24
CA LYS A 248 -0.36 1.36 28.90
C LYS A 248 1.05 1.40 28.32
N ASP A 249 1.21 1.71 27.04
CA ASP A 249 2.48 1.62 26.34
C ASP A 249 2.96 3.00 25.82
N PHE A 250 2.63 4.08 26.54
CA PHE A 250 3.10 5.42 26.19
C PHE A 250 4.63 5.47 26.04
N GLY A 251 5.07 5.97 24.89
CA GLY A 251 6.48 6.00 24.53
C GLY A 251 6.91 4.85 23.61
N ASN A 252 6.12 3.80 23.47
CA ASN A 252 6.28 2.88 22.35
C ASN A 252 5.75 3.57 21.09
N ILE A 253 6.56 3.62 20.05
CA ILE A 253 6.21 4.28 18.80
C ILE A 253 6.05 3.23 17.73
N ASP A 254 4.82 3.09 17.23
CA ASP A 254 4.55 2.34 16.02
C ASP A 254 5.01 3.14 14.81
N VAL A 255 5.69 2.50 13.88
CA VAL A 255 6.25 3.11 12.68
C VAL A 255 5.75 2.39 11.45
N ASN A 256 5.27 3.15 10.46
CA ASN A 256 5.06 2.66 9.11
C ASN A 256 5.71 3.64 8.14
N TRP A 257 6.73 3.21 7.44
CA TRP A 257 7.48 4.05 6.50
C TRP A 257 7.54 3.40 5.13
N ASP A 258 6.93 4.05 4.16
CA ASP A 258 6.91 3.66 2.76
C ASP A 258 7.76 4.60 1.92
N VAL A 259 8.55 4.05 1.00
CA VAL A 259 9.31 4.79 0.00
C VAL A 259 9.08 4.17 -1.36
N LEU A 260 8.70 4.98 -2.34
CA LEU A 260 8.64 4.62 -3.75
C LEU A 260 9.60 5.50 -4.53
N ILE A 261 10.59 4.88 -5.17
CA ILE A 261 11.44 5.53 -6.17
C ILE A 261 10.99 5.03 -7.54
N SER A 262 10.57 5.94 -8.40
CA SER A 262 10.16 5.65 -9.78
C SER A 262 11.17 6.27 -10.74
N MET A 263 11.78 5.43 -11.57
CA MET A 263 12.82 5.79 -12.54
C MET A 263 12.29 5.55 -13.95
N LYS A 264 12.02 6.60 -14.69
CA LYS A 264 11.52 6.52 -16.07
C LYS A 264 12.68 6.27 -17.04
N ILE A 265 12.71 5.08 -17.65
CA ILE A 265 13.72 4.70 -18.64
C ILE A 265 13.36 5.28 -20.02
N ASN A 266 12.07 5.20 -20.40
CA ASN A 266 11.53 5.80 -21.61
C ASN A 266 10.02 6.12 -21.43
N LYS A 267 9.27 6.38 -22.51
CA LYS A 267 7.84 6.75 -22.44
C LYS A 267 6.94 5.66 -21.83
N VAL A 268 7.39 4.41 -21.83
CA VAL A 268 6.58 3.24 -21.45
C VAL A 268 7.28 2.41 -20.37
N LEU A 269 8.61 2.29 -20.45
CA LEU A 269 9.43 1.45 -19.55
C LEU A 269 9.93 2.26 -18.37
N SER A 270 9.79 1.70 -17.17
CA SER A 270 10.35 2.26 -15.93
C SER A 270 10.90 1.17 -15.01
N ALA A 271 11.80 1.58 -14.12
CA ALA A 271 12.19 0.80 -12.97
C ALA A 271 11.61 1.44 -11.70
N THR A 272 11.25 0.60 -10.72
CA THR A 272 10.73 1.06 -9.43
C THR A 272 11.44 0.35 -8.29
N ILE A 273 11.70 1.08 -7.21
CA ILE A 273 12.08 0.52 -5.92
C ILE A 273 10.98 0.91 -4.95
N ASN A 274 10.34 -0.07 -4.35
CA ASN A 274 9.33 0.14 -3.32
C ASN A 274 9.81 -0.51 -2.03
N THR A 275 10.01 0.30 -0.98
CA THR A 275 10.40 -0.21 0.34
C THR A 275 9.32 0.11 1.36
N THR A 276 9.07 -0.83 2.27
CA THR A 276 8.19 -0.66 3.42
C THR A 276 8.91 -1.11 4.66
N LEU A 277 9.01 -0.25 5.65
CA LEU A 277 9.48 -0.56 6.99
C LEU A 277 8.30 -0.42 7.96
N LYS A 278 8.08 -1.45 8.79
CA LYS A 278 7.05 -1.44 9.83
C LYS A 278 7.64 -1.85 11.16
N TYR A 279 7.23 -1.18 12.20
CA TYR A 279 7.40 -1.59 13.58
C TYR A 279 6.09 -1.34 14.32
N ASP A 280 5.59 -2.34 15.00
CA ASP A 280 4.40 -2.25 15.84
C ASP A 280 4.63 -3.13 17.06
N ASN A 281 4.58 -2.53 18.26
CA ASN A 281 4.86 -3.24 19.49
C ASN A 281 3.82 -4.32 19.80
N ASP A 282 2.63 -4.24 19.24
CA ASP A 282 1.55 -5.22 19.43
C ASP A 282 1.73 -6.45 18.54
N VAL A 283 2.45 -6.30 17.41
CA VAL A 283 2.72 -7.40 16.49
C VAL A 283 3.94 -8.19 16.96
N LYS A 284 3.70 -9.24 17.74
CA LYS A 284 4.76 -10.12 18.26
C LYS A 284 5.20 -11.11 17.19
N THR A 285 6.50 -11.41 17.18
CA THR A 285 7.08 -12.47 16.36
C THR A 285 7.23 -13.76 17.16
N PHE A 286 7.30 -14.88 16.47
CA PHE A 286 7.55 -16.20 17.06
C PHE A 286 8.91 -16.72 16.56
N ASP A 287 9.58 -17.56 17.34
CA ASP A 287 10.76 -18.28 16.87
C ASP A 287 10.37 -19.60 16.19
N ASP A 288 11.37 -20.32 15.66
CA ASP A 288 11.17 -21.60 14.96
C ASP A 288 10.55 -22.70 15.85
N ASN A 289 10.52 -22.50 17.17
CA ASN A 289 9.89 -23.40 18.14
C ASN A 289 8.49 -22.93 18.55
N GLY A 290 7.95 -21.86 17.92
CA GLY A 290 6.65 -21.29 18.25
C GLY A 290 6.64 -20.46 19.54
N VAL A 291 7.81 -20.14 20.11
CA VAL A 291 7.88 -19.31 21.32
C VAL A 291 7.72 -17.83 20.97
N LYS A 292 6.78 -17.16 21.63
CA LYS A 292 6.49 -15.73 21.44
C LYS A 292 7.72 -14.89 21.79
N LYS A 293 8.20 -14.13 20.83
CA LYS A 293 9.28 -13.14 20.96
C LYS A 293 8.70 -11.72 21.03
N GLY A 294 9.55 -10.75 21.26
CA GLY A 294 9.17 -9.33 21.18
C GLY A 294 8.82 -8.89 19.74
N ALA A 295 8.28 -7.67 19.62
CA ALA A 295 8.11 -7.03 18.33
C ALA A 295 9.45 -6.85 17.62
N LYS A 296 9.46 -6.95 16.29
CA LYS A 296 10.64 -6.74 15.45
C LYS A 296 10.31 -5.77 14.33
N VAL A 297 11.33 -5.05 13.90
CA VAL A 297 11.25 -4.26 12.66
C VAL A 297 11.06 -5.21 11.49
N GLN A 298 10.03 -4.95 10.70
CA GLN A 298 9.72 -5.66 9.47
C GLN A 298 10.14 -4.79 8.30
N PHE A 299 10.92 -5.33 7.39
CA PHE A 299 11.38 -4.62 6.19
C PHE A 299 11.07 -5.43 4.95
N LYS A 300 10.51 -4.77 3.95
CA LYS A 300 10.24 -5.33 2.62
C LYS A 300 10.78 -4.39 1.57
N GLU A 301 11.47 -4.94 0.57
CA GLU A 301 11.91 -4.24 -0.62
C GLU A 301 11.43 -5.00 -1.87
N VAL A 302 10.95 -4.25 -2.85
CA VAL A 302 10.58 -4.77 -4.17
C VAL A 302 11.24 -3.90 -5.22
N LEU A 303 12.21 -4.45 -5.94
CA LEU A 303 12.78 -3.87 -7.14
C LEU A 303 12.07 -4.47 -8.35
N GLY A 304 11.55 -3.64 -9.22
CA GLY A 304 10.84 -4.07 -10.42
C GLY A 304 11.24 -3.27 -11.65
N ILE A 305 11.22 -3.94 -12.80
CA ILE A 305 11.29 -3.30 -14.12
C ILE A 305 10.01 -3.65 -14.85
N GLY A 306 9.37 -2.67 -15.46
CA GLY A 306 8.08 -2.91 -16.09
C GLY A 306 7.51 -1.71 -16.83
N LEU A 307 6.23 -1.77 -17.07
CA LEU A 307 5.46 -0.71 -17.71
C LEU A 307 4.93 0.22 -16.62
N ALA A 308 5.06 1.53 -16.83
CA ALA A 308 4.42 2.51 -15.96
C ALA A 308 3.77 3.64 -16.78
N TYR A 309 2.66 4.12 -16.25
CA TYR A 309 1.92 5.26 -16.78
C TYR A 309 1.75 6.30 -15.66
N ASN A 310 2.24 7.51 -15.92
CA ASN A 310 2.04 8.66 -15.03
C ASN A 310 0.89 9.52 -15.58
N PHE A 311 0.02 9.98 -14.72
CA PHE A 311 -1.14 10.80 -15.07
C PHE A 311 -1.32 11.97 -14.10
#